data_ff93e3c8c563c52ba9621351b744c6e9
#
_entry.id   ff93e3c8c563c52ba9621351b744c6e9
#
_cell.length_a   1.000
_cell.length_b   1.000
_cell.length_c   1.000
_cell.angle_alpha   90.00
_cell.angle_beta   90.00
_cell.angle_gamma   90.00
#
_symmetry.space_group_name_H-M   'P 1'
#
loop_
_entity.id
_entity.type
_entity.pdbx_description
1 polymer ?
#
loop_
_entity_poly.entity_id
_entity_poly.type
_entity_poly.pdbx_seq_one_letter_code
_entity_poly.pdbx_strand_id
1 'polypeptide(L)'
;WIDILQKERGQVPAIDIAYVPTMCNHCDDAPCIKAAGHGVINKRKDGIVLIDPEKSKGRRDLVDACPYGHIWWNEEREIPQAWPFDAHLIDQGWNQTRGHQACPTGAMKAVKLEDAEMALMAEVEGLEVMKPELGTKPRVYYRNLWRYSSAFIAGSISTEEGGLVDCVEDATVTLMKDGNLMAKVKSDNYGEFKFDQLKENSGHYTIDITTEG
;
A
#
# COMPACT_ATOMS: atom_id res chain seq x y z
N TRP A 1 10.26 -3.35 -13.61
CA TRP A 1 10.69 -2.92 -12.26
C TRP A 1 9.55 -2.31 -11.44
N ILE A 2 8.33 -2.63 -11.80
CA ILE A 2 7.12 -2.40 -11.01
C ILE A 2 6.47 -3.77 -10.84
N ASP A 3 6.11 -4.09 -9.61
CA ASP A 3 5.36 -5.29 -9.27
C ASP A 3 3.97 -4.88 -8.77
N ILE A 4 3.00 -5.76 -8.86
CA ILE A 4 1.63 -5.52 -8.38
C ILE A 4 1.33 -6.54 -7.29
N LEU A 5 1.29 -6.06 -6.06
CA LEU A 5 0.80 -6.86 -4.96
C LEU A 5 -0.72 -6.92 -5.02
N GLN A 6 -1.26 -8.10 -4.82
CA GLN A 6 -2.69 -8.34 -4.74
C GLN A 6 -3.04 -8.89 -3.37
N LYS A 7 -4.12 -8.40 -2.80
CA LYS A 7 -4.70 -8.94 -1.57
C LYS A 7 -6.20 -9.05 -1.70
N GLU A 8 -6.68 -10.25 -1.55
CA GLU A 8 -8.10 -10.54 -1.37
C GLU A 8 -8.44 -10.55 0.12
N ARG A 9 -9.55 -9.93 0.50
CA ARG A 9 -10.05 -9.86 1.87
C ARG A 9 -11.54 -10.14 1.89
N GLY A 10 -12.01 -10.79 2.97
CA GLY A 10 -13.42 -11.05 3.22
C GLY A 10 -13.92 -12.34 2.59
N GLN A 11 -15.22 -12.50 2.59
CA GLN A 11 -15.97 -13.61 2.05
C GLN A 11 -17.22 -13.10 1.32
N VAL A 12 -17.78 -13.90 0.42
CA VAL A 12 -19.07 -13.58 -0.22
C VAL A 12 -20.12 -13.33 0.87
N PRO A 13 -20.92 -12.25 0.74
CA PRO A 13 -20.98 -11.26 -0.34
C PRO A 13 -19.93 -10.14 -0.23
N ALA A 14 -19.31 -9.90 0.91
CA ALA A 14 -18.42 -8.77 1.17
C ALA A 14 -16.95 -9.11 0.85
N ILE A 15 -16.58 -9.10 -0.42
CA ILE A 15 -15.20 -9.28 -0.88
C ILE A 15 -14.59 -7.94 -1.25
N ASP A 16 -13.35 -7.69 -0.82
CA ASP A 16 -12.54 -6.55 -1.23
C ASP A 16 -11.20 -7.03 -1.78
N ILE A 17 -10.80 -6.48 -2.94
CA ILE A 17 -9.54 -6.80 -3.60
C ILE A 17 -8.72 -5.52 -3.70
N ALA A 18 -7.53 -5.53 -3.10
CA ALA A 18 -6.59 -4.43 -3.18
C ALA A 18 -5.44 -4.78 -4.13
N TYR A 19 -5.13 -3.86 -5.05
CA TYR A 19 -3.96 -3.91 -5.92
C TYR A 19 -3.03 -2.77 -5.55
N VAL A 20 -1.76 -3.08 -5.24
CA VAL A 20 -0.76 -2.10 -4.83
C VAL A 20 0.43 -2.18 -5.78
N PRO A 21 0.64 -1.20 -6.67
CA PRO A 21 1.86 -1.13 -7.46
C PRO A 21 3.05 -0.82 -6.55
N THR A 22 4.08 -1.65 -6.62
CA THR A 22 5.28 -1.52 -5.81
C THR A 22 6.52 -1.39 -6.67
N MET A 23 7.45 -0.56 -6.25
CA MET A 23 8.65 -0.21 -6.99
C MET A 23 9.74 0.31 -6.06
N CYS A 24 10.90 0.68 -6.60
CA CYS A 24 11.90 1.36 -5.79
C CYS A 24 11.28 2.59 -5.09
N ASN A 25 11.38 2.62 -3.77
CA ASN A 25 10.82 3.69 -2.94
C ASN A 25 11.67 4.96 -2.89
N HIS A 26 12.84 4.98 -3.54
CA HIS A 26 13.79 6.11 -3.53
C HIS A 26 14.06 6.66 -2.12
N CYS A 27 14.25 5.76 -1.16
CA CYS A 27 14.38 6.06 0.26
C CYS A 27 15.45 7.12 0.57
N ASP A 28 15.21 7.97 1.57
CA ASP A 28 16.21 8.94 2.05
C ASP A 28 17.28 8.23 2.90
N ASP A 29 16.87 7.27 3.75
CA ASP A 29 17.76 6.40 4.51
C ASP A 29 17.86 5.02 3.84
N ALA A 30 18.36 4.98 2.61
CA ALA A 30 18.38 3.78 1.77
C ALA A 30 19.40 2.73 2.25
N PRO A 31 18.97 1.55 2.74
CA PRO A 31 19.89 0.47 3.14
C PRO A 31 20.72 -0.04 1.96
N CYS A 32 20.15 -0.07 0.76
CA CYS A 32 20.86 -0.51 -0.44
C CYS A 32 22.06 0.36 -0.81
N ILE A 33 22.00 1.69 -0.56
CA ILE A 33 23.14 2.59 -0.75
C ILE A 33 24.26 2.24 0.22
N LYS A 34 23.90 1.98 1.50
CA LYS A 34 24.88 1.60 2.54
C LYS A 34 25.54 0.27 2.23
N ALA A 35 24.78 -0.71 1.78
CA ALA A 35 25.28 -2.04 1.40
C ALA A 35 26.16 -2.02 0.15
N ALA A 36 25.80 -1.20 -0.84
CA ALA A 36 26.52 -1.12 -2.11
C ALA A 36 27.92 -0.52 -1.97
N GLY A 37 28.04 0.52 -1.15
CA GLY A 37 29.31 1.27 -0.98
C GLY A 37 29.78 1.97 -2.28
N HIS A 38 30.84 2.77 -2.16
CA HIS A 38 31.65 3.31 -3.27
C HIS A 38 30.91 3.90 -4.47
N GLY A 39 29.69 4.42 -4.28
CA GLY A 39 28.92 5.05 -5.34
C GLY A 39 28.38 4.10 -6.41
N VAL A 40 28.18 2.82 -6.05
CA VAL A 40 27.50 1.81 -6.90
C VAL A 40 26.01 2.10 -6.96
N ILE A 41 25.41 2.47 -5.83
CA ILE A 41 24.04 2.99 -5.77
C ILE A 41 24.11 4.41 -5.21
N ASN A 42 23.48 5.35 -5.90
CA ASN A 42 23.59 6.77 -5.57
C ASN A 42 22.21 7.40 -5.46
N LYS A 43 22.06 8.33 -4.50
CA LYS A 43 20.91 9.21 -4.41
C LYS A 43 21.23 10.57 -5.04
N ARG A 44 20.42 10.99 -5.99
CA ARG A 44 20.52 12.30 -6.66
C ARG A 44 19.97 13.42 -5.74
N LYS A 45 20.29 14.67 -6.07
CA LYS A 45 19.79 15.84 -5.34
C LYS A 45 18.26 15.99 -5.42
N ASP A 46 17.65 15.50 -6.50
CA ASP A 46 16.21 15.47 -6.70
C ASP A 46 15.52 14.27 -6.01
N GLY A 47 16.26 13.50 -5.23
CA GLY A 47 15.75 12.38 -4.45
C GLY A 47 15.72 11.04 -5.18
N ILE A 48 16.03 10.99 -6.47
CA ILE A 48 16.02 9.74 -7.24
C ILE A 48 17.21 8.87 -6.86
N VAL A 49 16.98 7.58 -6.57
CA VAL A 49 18.03 6.59 -6.31
C VAL A 49 18.31 5.84 -7.60
N LEU A 50 19.57 5.79 -7.99
CA LEU A 50 20.03 5.11 -9.22
C LEU A 50 21.10 4.09 -8.91
N ILE A 51 21.07 2.98 -9.63
CA ILE A 51 22.11 1.95 -9.67
C ILE A 51 23.00 2.21 -10.88
N ASP A 52 24.30 2.35 -10.65
CA ASP A 52 25.29 2.48 -11.72
C ASP A 52 25.51 1.11 -12.38
N PRO A 53 25.17 0.92 -13.66
CA PRO A 53 25.21 -0.39 -14.29
C PRO A 53 26.64 -0.93 -14.45
N GLU A 54 27.64 -0.04 -14.60
CA GLU A 54 29.04 -0.46 -14.78
C GLU A 54 29.65 -0.90 -13.45
N LYS A 55 29.41 -0.11 -12.39
CA LYS A 55 29.96 -0.42 -11.07
C LYS A 55 29.25 -1.55 -10.36
N SER A 56 28.01 -1.82 -10.73
CA SER A 56 27.18 -2.88 -10.13
C SER A 56 27.30 -4.22 -10.85
N LYS A 57 28.06 -4.31 -11.92
CA LYS A 57 28.21 -5.56 -12.67
C LYS A 57 28.73 -6.69 -11.77
N GLY A 58 28.06 -7.83 -11.80
CA GLY A 58 28.36 -8.99 -10.96
C GLY A 58 27.90 -8.89 -9.50
N ARG A 59 27.37 -7.73 -9.05
CA ARG A 59 26.94 -7.47 -7.65
C ARG A 59 25.55 -8.02 -7.39
N ARG A 60 25.37 -9.34 -7.49
CA ARG A 60 24.09 -10.02 -7.20
C ARG A 60 23.68 -9.87 -5.73
N ASP A 61 24.64 -9.67 -4.84
CA ASP A 61 24.44 -9.39 -3.42
C ASP A 61 23.52 -8.17 -3.15
N LEU A 62 23.45 -7.23 -4.10
CA LEU A 62 22.65 -6.03 -3.97
C LEU A 62 21.14 -6.28 -4.14
N VAL A 63 20.74 -7.42 -4.68
CA VAL A 63 19.31 -7.79 -4.79
C VAL A 63 18.68 -7.87 -3.41
N ASP A 64 19.38 -8.49 -2.46
CA ASP A 64 18.91 -8.66 -1.09
C ASP A 64 19.10 -7.40 -0.21
N ALA A 65 19.78 -6.38 -0.72
CA ALA A 65 20.00 -5.14 0.01
C ALA A 65 18.75 -4.23 0.12
N CYS A 66 17.70 -4.51 -0.68
CA CYS A 66 16.45 -3.79 -0.61
C CYS A 66 15.44 -4.50 0.30
N PRO A 67 15.06 -3.93 1.48
CA PRO A 67 14.13 -4.58 2.39
C PRO A 67 12.69 -4.66 1.84
N TYR A 68 12.42 -4.01 0.72
CA TYR A 68 11.16 -4.07 -0.01
C TYR A 68 11.18 -5.09 -1.15
N GLY A 69 12.34 -5.66 -1.51
CA GLY A 69 12.50 -6.57 -2.64
C GLY A 69 12.45 -5.89 -4.01
N HIS A 70 12.74 -4.59 -4.09
CA HIS A 70 12.60 -3.81 -5.33
C HIS A 70 13.92 -3.62 -6.08
N ILE A 71 14.85 -4.55 -5.94
CA ILE A 71 16.03 -4.69 -6.79
C ILE A 71 15.98 -6.09 -7.41
N TRP A 72 15.97 -6.15 -8.73
CA TRP A 72 15.88 -7.39 -9.50
C TRP A 72 17.20 -7.66 -10.20
N TRP A 73 17.55 -8.92 -10.36
CA TRP A 73 18.72 -9.33 -11.12
C TRP A 73 18.40 -9.47 -12.60
N ASN A 74 19.22 -8.88 -13.44
CA ASN A 74 19.18 -9.07 -14.89
C ASN A 74 20.27 -10.07 -15.27
N GLU A 75 19.87 -11.31 -15.59
CA GLU A 75 20.80 -12.41 -15.93
C GLU A 75 21.58 -12.13 -17.22
N GLU A 76 20.96 -11.50 -18.23
CA GLU A 76 21.61 -11.23 -19.51
C GLU A 76 22.73 -10.20 -19.37
N ARG A 77 22.52 -9.18 -18.56
CA ARG A 77 23.47 -8.08 -18.37
C ARG A 77 24.37 -8.26 -17.16
N GLU A 78 24.05 -9.23 -16.31
CA GLU A 78 24.73 -9.50 -15.05
C GLU A 78 24.76 -8.28 -14.10
N ILE A 79 23.64 -7.54 -14.01
CA ILE A 79 23.50 -6.35 -13.16
C ILE A 79 22.24 -6.37 -12.32
N PRO A 80 22.26 -5.79 -11.10
CA PRO A 80 21.05 -5.48 -10.35
C PRO A 80 20.35 -4.26 -10.97
N GLN A 81 19.04 -4.27 -11.02
CA GLN A 81 18.22 -3.19 -11.58
C GLN A 81 17.06 -2.85 -10.67
N ALA A 82 16.72 -1.58 -10.62
CA ALA A 82 15.52 -1.07 -9.95
C ALA A 82 14.86 -0.02 -10.84
N TRP A 83 13.63 0.37 -10.53
CA TRP A 83 12.97 1.44 -11.25
C TRP A 83 13.73 2.77 -11.09
N PRO A 84 14.22 3.37 -12.18
CA PRO A 84 15.06 4.57 -12.15
C PRO A 84 14.25 5.88 -12.15
N PHE A 85 12.94 5.86 -11.88
CA PHE A 85 12.05 7.01 -11.94
C PHE A 85 12.08 7.74 -13.30
N ASP A 86 12.37 7.03 -14.38
CA ASP A 86 12.60 7.63 -15.72
C ASP A 86 13.59 8.82 -15.73
N ALA A 87 14.62 8.78 -14.88
CA ALA A 87 15.57 9.86 -14.67
C ALA A 87 16.15 10.40 -15.98
N HIS A 88 16.44 9.51 -16.95
CA HIS A 88 16.94 9.89 -18.27
C HIS A 88 15.96 10.79 -19.05
N LEU A 89 14.65 10.65 -18.85
CA LEU A 89 13.64 11.51 -19.48
C LEU A 89 13.47 12.81 -18.70
N ILE A 90 13.50 12.73 -17.36
CA ILE A 90 13.48 13.92 -16.50
C ILE A 90 14.66 14.84 -16.83
N ASP A 91 15.86 14.28 -17.06
CA ASP A 91 17.05 15.03 -17.46
C ASP A 91 16.91 15.66 -18.87
N GLN A 92 16.02 15.15 -19.71
CA GLN A 92 15.64 15.73 -21.01
C GLN A 92 14.50 16.74 -20.91
N GLY A 93 14.07 17.12 -19.71
CA GLY A 93 13.04 18.12 -19.49
C GLY A 93 11.61 17.56 -19.39
N TRP A 94 11.43 16.26 -19.24
CA TRP A 94 10.11 15.69 -18.95
C TRP A 94 9.65 16.09 -17.54
N ASN A 95 8.39 16.47 -17.42
CA ASN A 95 7.79 16.86 -16.13
C ASN A 95 7.17 15.70 -15.37
N GLN A 96 7.03 14.53 -16.01
CA GLN A 96 6.33 13.36 -15.49
C GLN A 96 7.04 12.09 -15.92
N THR A 97 6.89 11.03 -15.13
CA THR A 97 7.34 9.68 -15.51
C THR A 97 6.41 9.07 -16.56
N ARG A 98 6.90 8.11 -17.32
CA ARG A 98 6.09 7.33 -18.27
C ARG A 98 4.92 6.63 -17.57
N GLY A 99 5.14 6.11 -16.36
CA GLY A 99 4.07 5.49 -15.55
C GLY A 99 2.94 6.46 -15.23
N HIS A 100 3.26 7.73 -14.92
CA HIS A 100 2.26 8.78 -14.72
C HIS A 100 1.46 9.03 -16.02
N GLN A 101 2.15 9.22 -17.15
CA GLN A 101 1.50 9.54 -18.43
C GLN A 101 0.64 8.38 -18.97
N ALA A 102 1.12 7.15 -18.80
CA ALA A 102 0.47 5.96 -19.34
C ALA A 102 -0.67 5.43 -18.44
N CYS A 103 -0.79 5.89 -17.19
CA CYS A 103 -1.80 5.40 -16.28
C CYS A 103 -3.20 5.94 -16.61
N PRO A 104 -4.13 5.13 -17.17
CA PRO A 104 -5.40 5.63 -17.65
C PRO A 104 -6.34 6.05 -16.53
N THR A 105 -6.13 5.54 -15.33
CA THR A 105 -6.95 5.85 -14.13
C THR A 105 -6.36 6.97 -13.27
N GLY A 106 -5.15 7.47 -13.59
CA GLY A 106 -4.44 8.44 -12.76
C GLY A 106 -4.00 7.87 -11.40
N ALA A 107 -3.93 6.53 -11.27
CA ALA A 107 -3.50 5.88 -10.02
C ALA A 107 -2.02 6.14 -9.71
N MET A 108 -1.19 6.34 -10.74
CA MET A 108 0.22 6.67 -10.58
C MET A 108 0.45 8.16 -10.88
N LYS A 109 1.01 8.89 -9.91
CA LYS A 109 1.36 10.30 -10.06
C LYS A 109 2.82 10.51 -9.68
N ALA A 110 3.59 11.17 -10.54
CA ALA A 110 4.91 11.70 -10.21
C ALA A 110 4.75 13.20 -9.93
N VAL A 111 5.28 13.66 -8.80
CA VAL A 111 5.24 15.05 -8.38
C VAL A 111 6.65 15.53 -8.07
N LYS A 112 6.88 16.84 -8.22
CA LYS A 112 8.11 17.52 -7.79
C LYS A 112 7.73 18.58 -6.78
N LEU A 113 7.97 18.27 -5.51
CA LEU A 113 7.61 19.10 -4.36
C LEU A 113 8.80 19.16 -3.41
N GLU A 114 8.86 20.21 -2.62
CA GLU A 114 9.74 20.27 -1.46
C GLU A 114 9.23 19.33 -0.36
N ASP A 115 10.13 18.86 0.51
CA ASP A 115 9.80 17.87 1.54
C ASP A 115 8.69 18.34 2.49
N ALA A 116 8.64 19.62 2.81
CA ALA A 116 7.58 20.21 3.64
C ALA A 116 6.21 20.21 2.94
N GLU A 117 6.18 20.49 1.64
CA GLU A 117 4.95 20.46 0.83
C GLU A 117 4.44 19.03 0.69
N MET A 118 5.34 18.07 0.50
CA MET A 118 4.98 16.65 0.43
C MET A 118 4.43 16.14 1.77
N ALA A 119 5.01 16.55 2.89
CA ALA A 119 4.52 16.19 4.22
C ALA A 119 3.10 16.72 4.47
N LEU A 120 2.84 17.99 4.10
CA LEU A 120 1.50 18.58 4.20
C LEU A 120 0.50 17.85 3.28
N MET A 121 0.89 17.55 2.04
CA MET A 121 0.05 16.78 1.12
C MET A 121 -0.28 15.40 1.69
N ALA A 122 0.70 14.72 2.27
CA ALA A 122 0.51 13.40 2.87
C ALA A 122 -0.48 13.44 4.04
N GLU A 123 -0.41 14.46 4.88
CA GLU A 123 -1.34 14.66 5.98
C GLU A 123 -2.77 14.96 5.48
N VAL A 124 -2.92 15.92 4.57
CA VAL A 124 -4.23 16.35 4.04
C VAL A 124 -4.92 15.24 3.25
N GLU A 125 -4.18 14.47 2.47
CA GLU A 125 -4.73 13.40 1.63
C GLU A 125 -4.73 12.03 2.31
N GLY A 126 -4.23 11.91 3.55
CA GLY A 126 -4.12 10.66 4.27
C GLY A 126 -3.23 9.64 3.57
N LEU A 127 -2.09 10.09 3.04
CA LEU A 127 -1.18 9.20 2.33
C LEU A 127 -0.31 8.42 3.31
N GLU A 128 -0.08 7.17 2.99
CA GLU A 128 0.70 6.23 3.80
C GLU A 128 1.96 5.78 3.05
N VAL A 129 2.97 5.34 3.77
CA VAL A 129 4.16 4.70 3.20
C VAL A 129 4.17 3.21 3.52
N MET A 130 4.74 2.42 2.61
CA MET A 130 4.87 0.98 2.82
C MET A 130 5.92 0.68 3.90
N LYS A 131 5.61 -0.21 4.85
CA LYS A 131 6.50 -0.67 5.93
C LYS A 131 7.21 0.47 6.67
N PRO A 132 6.46 1.40 7.29
CA PRO A 132 7.03 2.55 8.00
C PRO A 132 7.98 2.14 9.15
N GLU A 133 7.78 0.96 9.71
CA GLU A 133 8.62 0.38 10.77
C GLU A 133 10.09 0.17 10.36
N LEU A 134 10.38 0.13 9.06
CA LEU A 134 11.76 0.01 8.56
C LEU A 134 12.57 1.31 8.68
N GLY A 135 11.93 2.45 8.93
CA GLY A 135 12.58 3.74 9.13
C GLY A 135 13.37 4.27 7.93
N THR A 136 13.14 3.73 6.73
CA THR A 136 13.93 4.05 5.52
C THR A 136 13.56 5.37 4.86
N LYS A 137 12.50 6.03 5.34
CA LYS A 137 11.94 7.27 4.78
C LYS A 137 11.67 7.16 3.27
N PRO A 138 10.66 6.36 2.86
CA PRO A 138 10.28 6.20 1.46
C PRO A 138 9.78 7.52 0.85
N ARG A 139 10.03 7.72 -0.46
CA ARG A 139 9.46 8.81 -1.28
C ARG A 139 8.33 8.35 -2.20
N VAL A 140 7.82 7.13 -2.00
CA VAL A 140 6.60 6.62 -2.63
C VAL A 140 5.52 6.55 -1.57
N TYR A 141 4.41 7.21 -1.86
CA TYR A 141 3.27 7.35 -0.98
C TYR A 141 2.06 6.70 -1.62
N TYR A 142 1.17 6.17 -0.80
CA TYR A 142 -0.02 5.44 -1.22
C TYR A 142 -1.27 6.04 -0.59
N ARG A 143 -2.33 6.17 -1.37
CA ARG A 143 -3.67 6.43 -0.85
C ARG A 143 -4.37 5.10 -0.58
N ASN A 144 -5.03 4.98 0.55
CA ASN A 144 -5.79 3.79 0.94
C ASN A 144 -4.93 2.51 1.05
N LEU A 145 -3.66 2.61 1.47
CA LEU A 145 -2.78 1.46 1.66
C LEU A 145 -3.33 0.50 2.73
N TRP A 146 -4.13 0.99 3.67
CA TRP A 146 -4.85 0.19 4.66
C TRP A 146 -5.68 -0.94 4.03
N ARG A 147 -6.17 -0.81 2.80
CA ARG A 147 -6.84 -1.90 2.09
C ARG A 147 -5.94 -3.11 1.86
N TYR A 148 -4.64 -2.90 1.79
CA TYR A 148 -3.64 -3.96 1.68
C TYR A 148 -3.08 -4.37 3.04
N SER A 149 -2.86 -3.44 3.96
CA SER A 149 -2.17 -3.66 5.24
C SER A 149 -3.09 -4.00 6.41
N SER A 150 -4.41 -3.89 6.26
CA SER A 150 -5.37 -4.16 7.33
C SER A 150 -6.33 -5.30 7.00
N ALA A 151 -7.05 -5.75 8.02
CA ALA A 151 -8.17 -6.67 7.94
C ALA A 151 -9.50 -5.94 8.07
N PHE A 152 -10.60 -6.64 7.79
CA PHE A 152 -11.95 -6.18 8.10
C PHE A 152 -12.83 -7.34 8.58
N ILE A 153 -13.95 -7.01 9.20
CA ILE A 153 -15.02 -7.93 9.55
C ILE A 153 -16.29 -7.40 8.91
N ALA A 154 -16.96 -8.23 8.13
CA ALA A 154 -18.23 -7.86 7.50
C ALA A 154 -19.19 -9.04 7.55
N GLY A 155 -20.47 -8.76 7.40
CA GLY A 155 -21.52 -9.75 7.38
C GLY A 155 -22.84 -9.18 6.90
N SER A 156 -23.85 -10.06 6.82
CA SER A 156 -25.23 -9.70 6.53
C SER A 156 -26.14 -10.22 7.65
N ILE A 157 -27.19 -9.45 7.94
CA ILE A 157 -28.17 -9.75 8.95
C ILE A 157 -29.49 -10.00 8.23
N SER A 158 -30.09 -11.15 8.50
CA SER A 158 -31.41 -11.51 7.98
C SER A 158 -32.29 -12.06 9.09
N THR A 159 -33.60 -11.92 8.91
CA THR A 159 -34.62 -12.57 9.74
C THR A 159 -35.36 -13.59 8.90
N GLU A 160 -35.89 -14.61 9.53
CA GLU A 160 -36.73 -15.61 8.89
C GLU A 160 -38.08 -15.69 9.61
N GLU A 161 -39.13 -15.33 8.90
CA GLU A 161 -40.49 -15.39 9.43
C GLU A 161 -41.44 -16.09 8.44
N GLY A 162 -42.11 -17.13 8.87
CA GLY A 162 -43.03 -17.89 8.01
C GLY A 162 -42.38 -18.55 6.78
N GLY A 163 -41.07 -18.83 6.80
CA GLY A 163 -40.33 -19.37 5.68
C GLY A 163 -39.87 -18.33 4.65
N LEU A 164 -40.07 -17.04 4.93
CA LEU A 164 -39.56 -15.91 4.15
C LEU A 164 -38.32 -15.36 4.86
N VAL A 165 -37.24 -15.21 4.09
CA VAL A 165 -36.01 -14.56 4.56
C VAL A 165 -35.99 -13.13 4.08
N ASP A 166 -35.83 -12.18 4.99
CA ASP A 166 -35.74 -10.75 4.70
C ASP A 166 -34.50 -10.14 5.32
N CYS A 167 -33.95 -9.10 4.68
CA CYS A 167 -32.77 -8.37 5.16
C CYS A 167 -33.17 -7.42 6.28
N VAL A 168 -32.33 -7.30 7.29
CA VAL A 168 -32.59 -6.39 8.43
C VAL A 168 -31.80 -5.10 8.23
N GLU A 169 -32.50 -4.05 7.85
CA GLU A 169 -31.97 -2.68 7.78
C GLU A 169 -31.91 -2.06 9.19
N ASP A 170 -30.97 -1.13 9.38
CA ASP A 170 -30.81 -0.33 10.61
C ASP A 170 -30.52 -1.14 11.90
N ALA A 171 -30.21 -2.43 11.78
CA ALA A 171 -29.73 -3.18 12.93
C ALA A 171 -28.43 -2.56 13.46
N THR A 172 -28.36 -2.37 14.76
CA THR A 172 -27.15 -1.89 15.41
C THR A 172 -26.17 -3.04 15.60
N VAL A 173 -25.01 -2.93 14.97
CA VAL A 173 -23.91 -3.90 15.09
C VAL A 173 -22.77 -3.29 15.89
N THR A 174 -22.39 -3.97 16.96
CA THR A 174 -21.36 -3.51 17.89
C THR A 174 -20.17 -4.46 17.83
N LEU A 175 -18.98 -3.93 17.58
CA LEU A 175 -17.73 -4.69 17.59
C LEU A 175 -17.04 -4.50 18.95
N MET A 176 -16.76 -5.64 19.61
CA MET A 176 -16.10 -5.68 20.91
C MET A 176 -14.79 -6.44 20.80
N LYS A 177 -13.80 -6.05 21.60
CA LYS A 177 -12.55 -6.78 21.78
C LYS A 177 -12.15 -6.75 23.25
N ASP A 178 -11.88 -7.92 23.82
CA ASP A 178 -11.48 -8.07 25.23
C ASP A 178 -12.44 -7.35 26.20
N GLY A 179 -13.75 -7.36 25.88
CA GLY A 179 -14.81 -6.70 26.66
C GLY A 179 -14.93 -5.20 26.43
N ASN A 180 -14.10 -4.59 25.58
CA ASN A 180 -14.15 -3.17 25.27
C ASN A 180 -14.84 -2.90 23.94
N LEU A 181 -15.63 -1.83 23.89
CA LEU A 181 -16.23 -1.32 22.65
C LEU A 181 -15.15 -0.79 21.72
N MET A 182 -15.09 -1.32 20.52
CA MET A 182 -14.17 -0.89 19.45
C MET A 182 -14.86 0.02 18.43
N ALA A 183 -16.01 -0.42 17.93
CA ALA A 183 -16.76 0.33 16.93
C ALA A 183 -18.26 -0.07 16.97
N LYS A 184 -19.10 0.80 16.39
CA LYS A 184 -20.52 0.57 16.23
C LYS A 184 -20.95 1.06 14.85
N VAL A 185 -21.71 0.24 14.11
CA VAL A 185 -22.25 0.57 12.79
C VAL A 185 -23.73 0.15 12.74
N LYS A 186 -24.43 0.61 11.71
CA LYS A 186 -25.76 0.10 11.35
C LYS A 186 -25.66 -0.75 10.08
N SER A 187 -26.53 -1.76 9.96
CA SER A 187 -26.71 -2.46 8.70
C SER A 187 -27.44 -1.59 7.69
N ASP A 188 -27.12 -1.79 6.42
CA ASP A 188 -27.78 -1.12 5.29
C ASP A 188 -29.10 -1.81 4.89
N ASN A 189 -29.72 -1.35 3.81
CA ASN A 189 -30.97 -1.91 3.26
C ASN A 189 -30.86 -3.36 2.72
N TYR A 190 -29.64 -3.89 2.61
CA TYR A 190 -29.36 -5.30 2.32
C TYR A 190 -29.02 -6.10 3.56
N GLY A 191 -29.10 -5.48 4.74
CA GLY A 191 -28.68 -6.07 6.00
C GLY A 191 -27.17 -6.14 6.17
N GLU A 192 -26.38 -5.55 5.28
CA GLU A 192 -24.92 -5.66 5.29
C GLU A 192 -24.28 -4.65 6.27
N PHE A 193 -23.21 -5.10 6.92
CA PHE A 193 -22.37 -4.26 7.77
C PHE A 193 -20.90 -4.54 7.56
N LYS A 194 -20.03 -3.57 7.88
CA LYS A 194 -18.58 -3.71 7.78
C LYS A 194 -17.84 -2.88 8.83
N PHE A 195 -16.87 -3.51 9.48
CA PHE A 195 -15.83 -2.87 10.30
C PHE A 195 -14.50 -2.98 9.57
N ASP A 196 -13.94 -1.89 9.12
CA ASP A 196 -12.71 -1.87 8.34
C ASP A 196 -11.49 -1.40 9.15
N GLN A 197 -10.30 -1.42 8.55
CA GLN A 197 -9.03 -0.97 9.12
C GLN A 197 -8.64 -1.67 10.44
N LEU A 198 -9.06 -2.92 10.61
CA LEU A 198 -8.66 -3.71 11.77
C LEU A 198 -7.22 -4.19 11.60
N LYS A 199 -6.49 -4.24 12.72
CA LYS A 199 -5.12 -4.77 12.69
C LYS A 199 -5.15 -6.27 12.39
N GLU A 200 -4.34 -6.71 11.43
CA GLU A 200 -4.17 -8.14 11.12
C GLU A 200 -3.64 -8.92 12.30
N ASN A 201 -4.09 -10.16 12.42
CA ASN A 201 -3.65 -11.10 13.47
C ASN A 201 -3.82 -10.52 14.90
N SER A 202 -4.80 -9.65 15.09
CA SER A 202 -5.02 -8.95 16.36
C SER A 202 -5.85 -9.71 17.38
N GLY A 203 -6.24 -10.97 17.09
CA GLY A 203 -6.97 -11.85 18.00
C GLY A 203 -8.47 -11.94 17.69
N HIS A 204 -9.26 -12.25 18.72
CA HIS A 204 -10.69 -12.50 18.58
C HIS A 204 -11.52 -11.23 18.85
N TYR A 205 -12.61 -11.11 18.12
CA TYR A 205 -13.62 -10.07 18.27
C TYR A 205 -14.97 -10.72 18.55
N THR A 206 -15.80 -10.02 19.30
CA THR A 206 -17.22 -10.37 19.52
C THR A 206 -18.08 -9.35 18.79
N ILE A 207 -19.12 -9.83 18.13
CA ILE A 207 -20.12 -8.99 17.48
C ILE A 207 -21.43 -9.16 18.22
N ASP A 208 -21.98 -8.05 18.69
CA ASP A 208 -23.32 -7.98 19.27
C ASP A 208 -24.26 -7.26 18.29
N ILE A 209 -25.39 -7.89 18.00
CA ILE A 209 -26.39 -7.35 17.05
C ILE A 209 -27.67 -7.05 17.83
N THR A 210 -28.21 -5.83 17.65
CA THR A 210 -29.47 -5.40 18.25
C THR A 210 -30.37 -4.82 17.18
N THR A 211 -31.58 -5.32 17.06
CA THR A 211 -32.64 -4.80 16.21
C THR A 211 -33.65 -4.03 17.07
N GLU A 212 -34.11 -2.88 16.58
CA GLU A 212 -35.30 -2.25 17.15
C GLU A 212 -36.51 -3.04 16.64
N GLY A 213 -37.21 -3.76 17.54
CA GLY A 213 -38.38 -4.57 17.24
C GLY A 213 -39.62 -3.75 17.00
#